data_740812d037fb8858d106cd3bca085344
#
_entry.id   740812d037fb8858d106cd3bca085344
#
_cell.length_a   1.000
_cell.length_b   1.000
_cell.length_c   1.000
_cell.angle_alpha   90.00
_cell.angle_beta   90.00
_cell.angle_gamma   90.00
#
_symmetry.space_group_name_H-M   'P 1'
#
loop_
_entity.id
_entity.type
_entity.pdbx_description
1 polymer ?
#
loop_
_entity_poly.entity_id
_entity_poly.type
_entity_poly.pdbx_seq_one_letter_code
_entity_poly.pdbx_strand_id
1 'polypeptide(L)'
;AIGRWGNFFNREAHGGMTTCFLRMGLVENGELQYFHPTFLYESVWNLTGFVVLHFLSKKRKFDGQMFLAYLAWYGAGRMVIEGLRTDSLWLGPVRVSQLLAAVTMLLSLGILLYQAIFVRHDPAKMQVNRVAAAEAAKAAEAQPEETAEPEDAASEPEDEVSEETESSEESKE
;
A
#
# COMPACT_ATOMS: atom_id res chain seq x y z
N ALA A 1 13.29 -6.26 1.96
CA ALA A 1 14.34 -5.52 2.67
C ALA A 1 15.01 -6.40 3.73
N ILE A 2 14.27 -6.82 4.77
CA ILE A 2 14.83 -7.55 5.93
C ILE A 2 15.60 -8.82 5.53
N GLY A 3 15.05 -9.67 4.66
CA GLY A 3 15.69 -10.93 4.24
C GLY A 3 17.06 -10.77 3.57
N ARG A 4 17.39 -9.58 3.04
CA ARG A 4 18.68 -9.31 2.43
C ARG A 4 19.83 -9.22 3.44
N TRP A 5 19.53 -8.95 4.70
CA TRP A 5 20.52 -8.97 5.76
C TRP A 5 21.06 -10.38 6.05
N GLY A 6 20.30 -11.44 5.68
CA GLY A 6 20.82 -12.80 5.70
C GLY A 6 22.07 -12.98 4.86
N ASN A 7 22.15 -12.35 3.67
CA ASN A 7 23.33 -12.40 2.82
C ASN A 7 24.57 -11.77 3.49
N PHE A 8 24.37 -10.74 4.32
CA PHE A 8 25.45 -10.15 5.11
C PHE A 8 26.00 -11.13 6.14
N PHE A 9 25.13 -11.80 6.90
CA PHE A 9 25.54 -12.76 7.92
C PHE A 9 26.16 -14.01 7.29
N ASN A 10 25.67 -14.46 6.14
CA ASN A 10 26.21 -15.58 5.41
C ASN A 10 27.48 -15.24 4.61
N ARG A 11 27.84 -13.96 4.51
CA ARG A 11 28.97 -13.45 3.71
C ARG A 11 28.90 -13.84 2.23
N GLU A 12 27.70 -13.86 1.69
CA GLU A 12 27.41 -14.28 0.31
C GLU A 12 26.77 -13.16 -0.51
N ALA A 13 26.67 -13.35 -1.84
CA ALA A 13 25.98 -12.46 -2.76
C ALA A 13 26.43 -11.00 -2.67
N HIS A 14 27.71 -10.76 -2.41
CA HIS A 14 28.33 -9.44 -2.48
C HIS A 14 28.66 -9.04 -3.92
N GLY A 15 28.95 -7.77 -4.15
CA GLY A 15 29.38 -7.25 -5.44
C GLY A 15 30.89 -7.38 -5.67
N GLY A 16 31.41 -6.80 -6.75
CA GLY A 16 32.83 -6.75 -7.03
C GLY A 16 33.61 -5.92 -6.00
N MET A 17 34.93 -6.02 -6.07
CA MET A 17 35.84 -5.21 -5.24
C MET A 17 35.62 -3.73 -5.47
N THR A 18 35.70 -2.93 -4.40
CA THR A 18 35.40 -1.50 -4.46
C THR A 18 36.14 -0.69 -3.42
N THR A 19 36.41 0.56 -3.77
CA THR A 19 36.96 1.58 -2.85
C THR A 19 35.86 2.56 -2.38
N CYS A 20 34.59 2.29 -2.71
CA CYS A 20 33.46 3.15 -2.38
C CYS A 20 33.34 3.35 -0.85
N PHE A 21 32.79 4.49 -0.44
CA PHE A 21 32.55 4.82 0.97
C PHE A 21 31.70 3.75 1.71
N LEU A 22 30.69 3.19 1.04
CA LEU A 22 29.81 2.14 1.56
C LEU A 22 30.35 0.72 1.29
N ARG A 23 31.66 0.52 1.45
CA ARG A 23 32.25 -0.79 1.23
C ARG A 23 32.09 -1.71 2.43
N MET A 24 32.00 -3.00 2.17
CA MET A 24 31.97 -4.07 3.17
C MET A 24 33.31 -4.82 3.15
N GLY A 25 33.98 -4.94 4.30
CA GLY A 25 35.20 -5.71 4.43
C GLY A 25 34.90 -7.20 4.66
N LEU A 26 35.49 -8.06 3.86
CA LEU A 26 35.43 -9.52 4.03
C LEU A 26 36.87 -10.06 4.00
N VAL A 27 37.14 -11.07 4.83
CA VAL A 27 38.39 -11.80 4.77
C VAL A 27 38.24 -12.93 3.75
N GLU A 28 38.90 -12.81 2.63
CA GLU A 28 38.95 -13.79 1.56
C GLU A 28 40.39 -14.23 1.33
N ASN A 29 40.66 -15.53 1.32
CA ASN A 29 42.00 -16.11 1.20
C ASN A 29 43.03 -15.61 2.24
N GLY A 30 42.58 -15.22 3.44
CA GLY A 30 43.42 -14.70 4.51
C GLY A 30 43.75 -13.21 4.43
N GLU A 31 43.25 -12.50 3.43
CA GLU A 31 43.40 -11.06 3.25
C GLU A 31 42.10 -10.32 3.39
N LEU A 32 42.13 -9.12 3.99
CA LEU A 32 40.98 -8.25 4.09
C LEU A 32 40.75 -7.53 2.75
N GLN A 33 39.65 -7.85 2.09
CA GLN A 33 39.24 -7.23 0.83
C GLN A 33 37.90 -6.48 1.01
N TYR A 34 37.67 -5.46 0.18
CA TYR A 34 36.49 -4.61 0.26
C TYR A 34 35.62 -4.79 -0.96
N PHE A 35 34.31 -5.07 -0.70
CA PHE A 35 33.31 -5.37 -1.72
C PHE A 35 32.11 -4.43 -1.67
N HIS A 36 31.38 -4.32 -2.77
CA HIS A 36 30.09 -3.65 -2.80
C HIS A 36 29.06 -4.40 -1.94
N PRO A 37 28.44 -3.75 -0.95
CA PRO A 37 27.42 -4.35 -0.11
C PRO A 37 26.07 -4.39 -0.86
N THR A 38 25.91 -5.29 -1.81
CA THR A 38 24.69 -5.40 -2.64
C THR A 38 23.45 -5.67 -1.81
N PHE A 39 23.59 -6.39 -0.68
CA PHE A 39 22.50 -6.61 0.28
C PHE A 39 21.93 -5.27 0.81
N LEU A 40 22.79 -4.30 1.09
CA LEU A 40 22.39 -2.98 1.57
C LEU A 40 21.66 -2.19 0.47
N TYR A 41 22.22 -2.21 -0.75
CA TYR A 41 21.60 -1.53 -1.89
C TYR A 41 20.20 -2.10 -2.18
N GLU A 42 20.06 -3.43 -2.19
CA GLU A 42 18.76 -4.09 -2.36
C GLU A 42 17.80 -3.80 -1.21
N SER A 43 18.31 -3.75 0.02
CA SER A 43 17.49 -3.47 1.21
C SER A 43 16.91 -2.05 1.15
N VAL A 44 17.75 -1.06 0.86
CA VAL A 44 17.33 0.35 0.71
C VAL A 44 16.38 0.51 -0.46
N TRP A 45 16.69 -0.09 -1.63
CA TRP A 45 15.83 -0.05 -2.80
C TRP A 45 14.44 -0.62 -2.54
N ASN A 46 14.38 -1.79 -1.90
CA ASN A 46 13.12 -2.44 -1.56
C ASN A 46 12.33 -1.66 -0.51
N LEU A 47 12.99 -1.05 0.47
CA LEU A 47 12.32 -0.21 1.46
C LEU A 47 11.74 1.06 0.81
N THR A 48 12.54 1.71 -0.03
CA THR A 48 12.09 2.89 -0.79
C THR A 48 10.89 2.52 -1.68
N GLY A 49 10.97 1.38 -2.38
CA GLY A 49 9.86 0.87 -3.20
C GLY A 49 8.59 0.63 -2.39
N PHE A 50 8.72 0.05 -1.21
CA PHE A 50 7.60 -0.15 -0.30
C PHE A 50 6.92 1.18 0.06
N VAL A 51 7.70 2.19 0.45
CA VAL A 51 7.19 3.52 0.80
C VAL A 51 6.52 4.19 -0.40
N VAL A 52 7.17 4.21 -1.56
CA VAL A 52 6.62 4.78 -2.79
C VAL A 52 5.32 4.10 -3.19
N LEU A 53 5.30 2.76 -3.21
CA LEU A 53 4.11 1.99 -3.57
C LEU A 53 2.99 2.16 -2.55
N HIS A 54 3.32 2.30 -1.25
CA HIS A 54 2.32 2.58 -0.22
C HIS A 54 1.59 3.91 -0.50
N PHE A 55 2.32 4.97 -0.81
CA PHE A 55 1.68 6.26 -1.15
C PHE A 55 0.95 6.20 -2.49
N LEU A 56 1.50 5.50 -3.48
CA LEU A 56 0.87 5.32 -4.78
C LEU A 56 -0.45 4.53 -4.69
N SER A 57 -0.55 3.58 -3.76
CA SER A 57 -1.74 2.75 -3.56
C SER A 57 -2.99 3.58 -3.20
N LYS A 58 -2.79 4.70 -2.52
CA LYS A 58 -3.88 5.65 -2.17
C LYS A 58 -4.45 6.38 -3.39
N LYS A 59 -3.69 6.45 -4.47
CA LYS A 59 -4.04 7.16 -5.72
C LYS A 59 -4.28 6.21 -6.89
N ARG A 60 -4.51 4.92 -6.61
CA ARG A 60 -4.74 3.94 -7.67
C ARG A 60 -6.00 4.25 -8.46
N LYS A 61 -5.96 4.00 -9.77
CA LYS A 61 -7.05 4.27 -10.70
C LYS A 61 -7.70 3.01 -11.26
N PHE A 62 -6.99 1.88 -11.28
CA PHE A 62 -7.49 0.60 -11.80
C PHE A 62 -6.90 -0.59 -11.05
N ASP A 63 -7.58 -1.73 -11.17
CA ASP A 63 -7.11 -2.98 -10.59
C ASP A 63 -5.88 -3.49 -11.34
N GLY A 64 -4.88 -3.96 -10.58
CA GLY A 64 -3.59 -4.38 -11.14
C GLY A 64 -2.54 -3.27 -11.25
N GLN A 65 -2.88 -1.98 -11.10
CA GLN A 65 -1.92 -0.88 -11.16
C GLN A 65 -0.76 -1.07 -10.19
N MET A 66 -1.04 -1.50 -8.97
CA MET A 66 -0.02 -1.69 -7.93
C MET A 66 0.92 -2.86 -8.25
N PHE A 67 0.38 -3.92 -8.85
CA PHE A 67 1.18 -5.06 -9.31
C PHE A 67 2.15 -4.65 -10.43
N LEU A 68 1.66 -3.95 -11.42
CA LEU A 68 2.50 -3.43 -12.52
C LEU A 68 3.55 -2.44 -12.02
N ALA A 69 3.18 -1.54 -11.10
CA ALA A 69 4.12 -0.60 -10.49
C ALA A 69 5.20 -1.33 -9.67
N TYR A 70 4.83 -2.39 -8.95
CA TYR A 70 5.78 -3.25 -8.24
C TYR A 70 6.75 -3.96 -9.21
N LEU A 71 6.24 -4.54 -10.30
CA LEU A 71 7.08 -5.21 -11.31
C LEU A 71 8.05 -4.23 -11.97
N ALA A 72 7.59 -3.02 -12.31
CA ALA A 72 8.45 -1.98 -12.86
C ALA A 72 9.55 -1.57 -11.87
N TRP A 73 9.20 -1.33 -10.62
CA TRP A 73 10.15 -0.98 -9.56
C TRP A 73 11.17 -2.09 -9.29
N TYR A 74 10.69 -3.32 -9.12
CA TYR A 74 11.53 -4.48 -8.89
C TYR A 74 12.47 -4.74 -10.06
N GLY A 75 11.96 -4.68 -11.29
CA GLY A 75 12.76 -4.85 -12.50
C GLY A 75 13.86 -3.80 -12.63
N ALA A 76 13.56 -2.52 -12.33
CA ALA A 76 14.54 -1.44 -12.34
C ALA A 76 15.68 -1.69 -11.34
N GLY A 77 15.34 -2.03 -10.09
CA GLY A 77 16.34 -2.34 -9.07
C GLY A 77 17.18 -3.56 -9.42
N ARG A 78 16.53 -4.62 -9.91
CA ARG A 78 17.23 -5.85 -10.30
C ARG A 78 18.17 -5.63 -11.48
N MET A 79 17.79 -4.84 -12.46
CA MET A 79 18.63 -4.50 -13.61
C MET A 79 19.90 -3.80 -13.20
N VAL A 80 19.82 -2.84 -12.27
CA VAL A 80 21.00 -2.08 -11.79
C VAL A 80 21.87 -2.92 -10.87
N ILE A 81 21.28 -3.55 -9.86
CA ILE A 81 22.03 -4.28 -8.82
C ILE A 81 22.68 -5.55 -9.36
N GLU A 82 22.01 -6.25 -10.30
CA GLU A 82 22.61 -7.41 -10.99
C GLU A 82 23.88 -7.02 -11.75
N GLY A 83 23.96 -5.78 -12.23
CA GLY A 83 25.16 -5.24 -12.84
C GLY A 83 26.40 -5.21 -11.92
N LEU A 84 26.18 -5.12 -10.60
CA LEU A 84 27.24 -5.05 -9.59
C LEU A 84 27.63 -6.45 -9.05
N ARG A 85 26.82 -7.48 -9.28
CA ARG A 85 27.05 -8.84 -8.76
C ARG A 85 28.08 -9.59 -9.60
N THR A 86 28.86 -10.44 -8.95
CA THR A 86 29.91 -11.27 -9.57
C THR A 86 29.41 -12.67 -9.92
N ASP A 87 28.35 -13.14 -9.26
CA ASP A 87 27.80 -14.51 -9.34
C ASP A 87 26.62 -14.66 -10.33
N SER A 88 26.55 -13.83 -11.37
CA SER A 88 25.46 -13.82 -12.33
C SER A 88 25.59 -14.89 -13.41
N LEU A 89 24.45 -15.47 -13.84
CA LEU A 89 24.40 -16.36 -15.00
C LEU A 89 24.47 -15.57 -16.32
N TRP A 90 25.37 -15.97 -17.20
CA TRP A 90 25.60 -15.32 -18.48
C TRP A 90 25.00 -16.15 -19.63
N LEU A 91 24.33 -15.47 -20.56
CA LEU A 91 23.92 -15.98 -21.85
C LEU A 91 24.61 -15.15 -22.93
N GLY A 92 25.77 -15.61 -23.40
CA GLY A 92 26.64 -14.81 -24.27
C GLY A 92 27.11 -13.53 -23.56
N PRO A 93 26.95 -12.36 -24.16
CA PRO A 93 27.39 -11.10 -23.56
C PRO A 93 26.43 -10.50 -22.53
N VAL A 94 25.24 -11.11 -22.34
CA VAL A 94 24.16 -10.56 -21.50
C VAL A 94 23.90 -11.46 -20.30
N ARG A 95 23.67 -10.83 -19.14
CA ARG A 95 23.21 -11.53 -17.93
C ARG A 95 21.72 -11.84 -18.04
N VAL A 96 21.35 -13.11 -17.91
CA VAL A 96 19.95 -13.57 -18.06
C VAL A 96 19.02 -12.84 -17.11
N SER A 97 19.41 -12.71 -15.84
CA SER A 97 18.61 -12.02 -14.82
C SER A 97 18.39 -10.54 -15.16
N GLN A 98 19.41 -9.89 -15.73
CA GLN A 98 19.34 -8.48 -16.11
C GLN A 98 18.42 -8.27 -17.32
N LEU A 99 18.51 -9.14 -18.33
CA LEU A 99 17.61 -9.11 -19.49
C LEU A 99 16.16 -9.31 -19.07
N LEU A 100 15.88 -10.34 -18.27
CA LEU A 100 14.54 -10.62 -17.76
C LEU A 100 13.98 -9.45 -16.95
N ALA A 101 14.80 -8.84 -16.09
CA ALA A 101 14.40 -7.68 -15.30
C ALA A 101 14.09 -6.47 -16.19
N ALA A 102 14.89 -6.21 -17.23
CA ALA A 102 14.67 -5.14 -18.18
C ALA A 102 13.36 -5.34 -18.97
N VAL A 103 13.13 -6.55 -19.48
CA VAL A 103 11.89 -6.90 -20.20
C VAL A 103 10.67 -6.72 -19.31
N THR A 104 10.72 -7.24 -18.08
CA THR A 104 9.62 -7.12 -17.11
C THR A 104 9.34 -5.66 -16.78
N MET A 105 10.39 -4.85 -16.56
CA MET A 105 10.27 -3.42 -16.29
C MET A 105 9.61 -2.68 -17.46
N LEU A 106 10.10 -2.89 -18.69
CA LEU A 106 9.61 -2.21 -19.88
C LEU A 106 8.15 -2.59 -20.20
N LEU A 107 7.80 -3.86 -20.10
CA LEU A 107 6.42 -4.32 -20.30
C LEU A 107 5.49 -3.72 -19.25
N SER A 108 5.86 -3.77 -17.98
CA SER A 108 5.03 -3.22 -16.90
C SER A 108 4.84 -1.72 -17.03
N LEU A 109 5.92 -1.00 -17.35
CA LEU A 109 5.87 0.45 -17.58
C LEU A 109 5.06 0.79 -18.83
N GLY A 110 5.21 0.04 -19.90
CA GLY A 110 4.43 0.21 -21.14
C GLY A 110 2.93 0.04 -20.91
N ILE A 111 2.54 -1.01 -20.16
CA ILE A 111 1.13 -1.24 -19.79
C ILE A 111 0.62 -0.12 -18.88
N LEU A 112 1.40 0.33 -17.90
CA LEU A 112 1.01 1.44 -17.01
C LEU A 112 0.79 2.73 -17.80
N LEU A 113 1.69 3.06 -18.71
CA LEU A 113 1.58 4.25 -19.57
C LEU A 113 0.39 4.14 -20.52
N TYR A 114 0.19 2.99 -21.16
CA TYR A 114 -0.97 2.73 -22.00
C TYR A 114 -2.28 2.94 -21.25
N GLN A 115 -2.39 2.34 -20.06
CA GLN A 115 -3.56 2.49 -19.20
C GLN A 115 -3.77 3.95 -18.75
N ALA A 116 -2.67 4.66 -18.43
CA ALA A 116 -2.76 6.05 -17.96
C ALA A 116 -3.19 7.03 -19.07
N ILE A 117 -2.80 6.78 -20.34
CA ILE A 117 -3.01 7.70 -21.46
C ILE A 117 -4.29 7.36 -22.25
N PHE A 118 -4.51 6.06 -22.54
CA PHE A 118 -5.54 5.64 -23.49
C PHE A 118 -6.80 5.10 -22.82
N VAL A 119 -6.76 4.70 -21.55
CA VAL A 119 -7.90 4.07 -20.89
C VAL A 119 -8.48 5.03 -19.85
N ARG A 120 -9.78 5.34 -19.99
CA ARG A 120 -10.53 6.05 -18.95
C ARG A 120 -10.95 5.08 -17.87
N HIS A 121 -10.49 5.31 -16.66
CA HIS A 121 -10.81 4.48 -15.50
C HIS A 121 -11.98 5.06 -14.72
N ASP A 122 -12.96 4.21 -14.44
CA ASP A 122 -14.08 4.52 -13.56
C ASP A 122 -13.76 3.94 -12.17
N PRO A 123 -13.58 4.79 -11.14
CA PRO A 123 -13.27 4.31 -9.79
C PRO A 123 -14.34 3.37 -9.21
N ALA A 124 -15.60 3.52 -9.63
CA ALA A 124 -16.70 2.66 -9.15
C ALA A 124 -16.54 1.20 -9.61
N LYS A 125 -15.86 0.96 -10.73
CA LYS A 125 -15.62 -0.38 -11.28
C LYS A 125 -14.46 -1.12 -10.63
N MET A 126 -13.65 -0.45 -9.82
CA MET A 126 -12.57 -1.11 -9.09
C MET A 126 -13.13 -2.15 -8.11
N GLN A 127 -12.52 -3.33 -8.08
CA GLN A 127 -12.97 -4.46 -7.28
C GLN A 127 -13.14 -4.10 -5.80
N VAL A 128 -12.23 -3.32 -5.24
CA VAL A 128 -12.29 -2.87 -3.84
C VAL A 128 -13.53 -2.00 -3.57
N ASN A 129 -13.85 -1.08 -4.49
CA ASN A 129 -15.02 -0.22 -4.32
C ASN A 129 -16.32 -1.00 -4.52
N ARG A 130 -16.31 -2.01 -5.41
CA ARG A 130 -17.45 -2.93 -5.59
C ARG A 130 -17.70 -3.78 -4.36
N VAL A 131 -16.63 -4.32 -3.75
CA VAL A 131 -16.74 -5.11 -2.51
C VAL A 131 -17.25 -4.22 -1.37
N ALA A 132 -16.68 -3.03 -1.19
CA ALA A 132 -17.11 -2.09 -0.16
C ALA A 132 -18.58 -1.66 -0.34
N ALA A 133 -19.03 -1.44 -1.58
CA ALA A 133 -20.44 -1.12 -1.87
C ALA A 133 -21.36 -2.31 -1.58
N ALA A 134 -20.94 -3.53 -1.89
CA ALA A 134 -21.71 -4.73 -1.61
C ALA A 134 -21.80 -5.02 -0.09
N GLU A 135 -20.74 -4.76 0.65
CA GLU A 135 -20.74 -4.88 2.11
C GLU A 135 -21.63 -3.82 2.76
N ALA A 136 -21.58 -2.57 2.27
CA ALA A 136 -22.45 -1.50 2.74
C ALA A 136 -23.94 -1.79 2.46
N ALA A 137 -24.26 -2.34 1.29
CA ALA A 137 -25.61 -2.76 0.95
C ALA A 137 -26.12 -3.86 1.89
N LYS A 138 -25.30 -4.89 2.15
CA LYS A 138 -25.64 -5.95 3.10
C LYS A 138 -25.82 -5.44 4.54
N ALA A 139 -24.99 -4.48 4.94
CA ALA A 139 -25.12 -3.86 6.27
C ALA A 139 -26.40 -3.03 6.39
N ALA A 140 -26.80 -2.36 5.32
CA ALA A 140 -28.06 -1.63 5.28
C ALA A 140 -29.29 -2.55 5.30
N GLU A 141 -29.24 -3.70 4.61
CA GLU A 141 -30.29 -4.72 4.65
C GLU A 141 -30.38 -5.45 6.00
N ALA A 142 -29.29 -5.49 6.76
CA ALA A 142 -29.22 -6.14 8.08
C ALA A 142 -29.66 -5.25 9.24
N GLN A 143 -29.95 -3.95 9.00
CA GLN A 143 -30.59 -3.08 9.98
C GLN A 143 -32.11 -3.28 9.83
N PRO A 144 -32.82 -3.93 10.81
CA PRO A 144 -34.28 -3.97 10.79
C PRO A 144 -34.80 -2.54 10.89
N GLU A 145 -35.89 -2.26 10.17
CA GLU A 145 -36.72 -1.07 10.35
C GLU A 145 -37.16 -1.00 11.82
N GLU A 146 -36.38 -0.39 12.67
CA GLU A 146 -36.77 0.03 14.00
C GLU A 146 -37.06 1.54 13.87
N THR A 147 -38.27 1.84 13.51
CA THR A 147 -39.04 3.01 13.94
C THR A 147 -40.15 3.34 12.95
N ALA A 148 -41.28 2.72 13.18
CA ALA A 148 -42.58 3.35 12.93
C ALA A 148 -43.58 2.72 13.89
N GLU A 149 -43.51 3.05 15.17
CA GLU A 149 -44.72 3.05 15.97
C GLU A 149 -45.51 4.31 15.62
N PRO A 150 -46.75 4.18 15.16
CA PRO A 150 -47.62 5.33 15.03
C PRO A 150 -48.07 5.73 16.43
N GLU A 151 -47.72 6.92 16.86
CA GLU A 151 -48.53 7.67 17.85
C GLU A 151 -49.88 7.88 17.27
N ASP A 152 -50.78 6.98 17.60
CA ASP A 152 -52.21 7.18 17.37
C ASP A 152 -52.86 7.74 18.63
N ALA A 153 -53.48 8.82 18.36
CA ALA A 153 -54.29 9.70 19.15
C ALA A 153 -55.30 9.01 20.05
N ALA A 154 -55.48 9.55 21.20
CA ALA A 154 -56.77 9.62 21.84
C ALA A 154 -56.89 10.98 22.54
N SER A 155 -57.46 11.90 21.80
CA SER A 155 -58.18 13.01 22.35
C SER A 155 -59.53 12.53 22.81
N GLU A 156 -59.90 12.75 24.04
CA GLU A 156 -61.27 13.03 24.41
C GLU A 156 -61.32 13.99 25.60
N PRO A 157 -62.23 14.95 25.58
CA PRO A 157 -62.36 16.03 26.57
C PRO A 157 -63.47 15.74 27.57
N GLU A 158 -63.27 16.10 28.82
CA GLU A 158 -64.41 16.42 29.74
C GLU A 158 -63.88 17.42 30.78
N ASP A 159 -64.39 18.60 30.63
CA ASP A 159 -65.44 19.35 31.36
C ASP A 159 -65.14 19.56 32.86
N GLU A 160 -65.05 20.87 33.09
CA GLU A 160 -65.65 21.66 34.17
C GLU A 160 -65.34 21.31 35.64
N VAL A 161 -64.94 22.26 36.35
CA VAL A 161 -65.66 23.09 37.33
C VAL A 161 -64.68 23.79 38.26
N SER A 162 -64.72 25.09 38.15
CA SER A 162 -64.62 26.14 39.14
C SER A 162 -64.24 25.85 40.58
N GLU A 163 -63.41 26.69 41.12
CA GLU A 163 -63.66 27.65 42.23
C GLU A 163 -62.30 28.00 42.90
N GLU A 164 -61.97 29.24 42.77
CA GLU A 164 -61.88 30.23 43.85
C GLU A 164 -61.02 29.76 45.06
N THR A 165 -60.05 30.42 45.45
CA THR A 165 -59.92 31.64 46.21
C THR A 165 -58.44 31.83 46.65
N GLU A 166 -58.05 33.04 46.51
CA GLU A 166 -57.39 33.91 47.47
C GLU A 166 -56.09 33.52 48.18
N SER A 167 -55.22 34.30 47.93
CA SER A 167 -54.61 35.36 48.77
C SER A 167 -53.26 35.05 49.40
N SER A 168 -52.53 36.07 49.19
CA SER A 168 -51.59 36.76 50.10
C SER A 168 -50.25 36.15 50.36
N GLU A 169 -49.31 36.93 49.89
CA GLU A 169 -48.35 37.69 50.72
C GLU A 169 -47.33 36.82 51.44
N GLU A 170 -46.15 37.06 51.36
CA GLU A 170 -45.28 38.17 51.68
C GLU A 170 -43.89 37.64 51.96
N SER A 171 -42.95 38.30 51.39
CA SER A 171 -41.73 38.87 52.02
C SER A 171 -40.65 38.01 52.61
N LYS A 172 -39.48 38.35 52.11
CA LYS A 172 -38.20 38.51 52.84
C LYS A 172 -37.48 37.25 53.35
N GLU A 173 -36.31 37.06 52.98
CA GLU A 173 -35.03 37.78 53.16
C GLU A 173 -33.98 37.21 52.17
#